data_29c4d840810e4556f40cffc59e3b8856
#
_entry.id   29c4d840810e4556f40cffc59e3b8856
#
_cell.length_a   1.000
_cell.length_b   1.000
_cell.length_c   1.000
_cell.angle_alpha   90.00
_cell.angle_beta   90.00
_cell.angle_gamma   90.00
#
_symmetry.space_group_name_H-M   'P 1'
#
loop_
_entity.id
_entity.type
_entity.pdbx_description
1 polymer ?
#
loop_
_entity_poly.entity_id
_entity_poly.type
_entity_poly.pdbx_seq_one_letter_code
_entity_poly.pdbx_strand_id
1 'polypeptide(L)'
;MENIENVSPTLPQHPGITLCTLPIVAPGQEYRYMDQTKAYRQPRLGVQAIRDYLVGNNYPKECISFLDIEMLFPSDEELEEYFVTQAPDIVGLSAPLSHSYLQVKRVSNIIRSALPDSWIVLGGHLTASATVVLKKTVVDVCIVGDGEVPFCKFIEFVERGGSKNTISELETELGICYLDNEGELVFSGYSKKPPNESIPMPDYEFFKSGLLDKPELVDRYFIPVENLGAWYCFDPRAQEPHRNPFVAQFYTSKGCTARCTFCQRNTRGYRVTS
;
A
#
# COMPACT_ATOMS: atom_id res chain seq x y z
N MET A 1 -4.32 50.10 21.57
CA MET A 1 -4.59 49.46 20.26
C MET A 1 -3.52 48.39 20.09
N GLU A 2 -3.85 47.16 20.51
CA GLU A 2 -2.95 46.01 20.37
C GLU A 2 -3.07 45.49 18.94
N ASN A 3 -1.93 45.41 18.29
CA ASN A 3 -1.81 44.77 16.98
C ASN A 3 -2.10 43.28 17.12
N ILE A 4 -3.25 42.83 16.65
CA ILE A 4 -3.52 41.42 16.41
C ILE A 4 -2.75 41.05 15.15
N GLU A 5 -1.56 40.47 15.30
CA GLU A 5 -0.86 39.81 14.23
C GLU A 5 -1.75 38.64 13.72
N ASN A 6 -2.26 38.76 12.51
CA ASN A 6 -2.89 37.68 11.76
C ASN A 6 -1.82 36.61 11.48
N VAL A 7 -1.67 35.64 12.38
CA VAL A 7 -0.95 34.42 12.10
C VAL A 7 -1.82 33.61 11.13
N SER A 8 -1.52 33.71 9.84
CA SER A 8 -2.05 32.74 8.86
C SER A 8 -1.73 31.37 9.35
N PRO A 9 -2.68 30.40 9.35
CA PRO A 9 -2.37 29.03 9.69
C PRO A 9 -1.32 28.55 8.68
N THR A 10 -0.10 28.28 9.16
CA THR A 10 0.90 27.58 8.37
C THR A 10 0.34 26.20 8.04
N LEU A 11 0.05 25.94 6.77
CA LEU A 11 -0.26 24.61 6.28
C LEU A 11 0.82 23.65 6.81
N PRO A 12 0.45 22.43 7.23
CA PRO A 12 1.44 21.46 7.64
C PRO A 12 2.47 21.32 6.53
N GLN A 13 3.74 21.38 6.87
CA GLN A 13 4.86 21.38 5.93
C GLN A 13 4.90 20.11 5.07
N HIS A 14 4.25 19.04 5.54
CA HIS A 14 4.14 17.74 4.88
C HIS A 14 2.70 17.21 4.96
N PRO A 15 2.11 16.71 3.85
CA PRO A 15 0.79 16.11 3.88
C PRO A 15 0.75 14.85 4.74
N GLY A 16 -0.37 14.64 5.44
CA GLY A 16 -0.64 13.41 6.18
C GLY A 16 -0.91 12.24 5.21
N ILE A 17 -0.24 11.12 5.43
CA ILE A 17 -0.35 9.93 4.57
C ILE A 17 -0.88 8.76 5.39
N THR A 18 -1.92 8.08 4.89
CA THR A 18 -2.32 6.76 5.39
C THR A 18 -2.06 5.70 4.32
N LEU A 19 -1.20 4.73 4.61
CA LEU A 19 -0.95 3.59 3.76
C LEU A 19 -1.86 2.42 4.19
N CYS A 20 -2.57 1.80 3.24
CA CYS A 20 -3.53 0.73 3.51
C CYS A 20 -3.19 -0.53 2.74
N THR A 21 -3.35 -1.70 3.36
CA THR A 21 -3.43 -2.98 2.65
C THR A 21 -4.87 -3.30 2.30
N LEU A 22 -5.10 -3.99 1.20
CA LEU A 22 -6.44 -4.43 0.81
C LEU A 22 -6.54 -5.95 0.72
N PRO A 23 -7.67 -6.54 1.18
CA PRO A 23 -7.93 -7.96 1.03
C PRO A 23 -7.92 -8.39 -0.43
N ILE A 24 -7.47 -9.62 -0.67
CA ILE A 24 -7.49 -10.26 -1.99
C ILE A 24 -8.85 -10.90 -2.33
N VAL A 25 -9.80 -10.86 -1.39
CA VAL A 25 -11.14 -11.43 -1.54
C VAL A 25 -12.17 -10.33 -1.74
N ALA A 26 -13.25 -10.65 -2.45
CA ALA A 26 -14.34 -9.70 -2.64
C ALA A 26 -15.07 -9.41 -1.31
N PRO A 27 -15.65 -8.20 -1.15
CA PRO A 27 -16.47 -7.88 0.02
C PRO A 27 -17.60 -8.90 0.21
N GLY A 28 -17.80 -9.32 1.46
CA GLY A 28 -18.80 -10.33 1.83
C GLY A 28 -18.43 -11.78 1.47
N GLN A 29 -17.24 -12.02 0.94
CA GLN A 29 -16.73 -13.37 0.66
C GLN A 29 -15.60 -13.79 1.62
N GLU A 30 -15.26 -12.96 2.58
CA GLU A 30 -14.16 -13.14 3.52
C GLU A 30 -14.28 -14.46 4.30
N TYR A 31 -15.50 -14.92 4.52
CA TYR A 31 -15.80 -16.12 5.31
C TYR A 31 -16.15 -17.37 4.49
N ARG A 32 -16.19 -17.28 3.14
CA ARG A 32 -16.72 -18.39 2.31
C ARG A 32 -15.76 -19.57 2.15
N TYR A 33 -14.45 -19.34 2.16
CA TYR A 33 -13.47 -20.37 1.80
C TYR A 33 -12.54 -20.76 2.93
N MET A 34 -12.36 -19.92 3.92
CA MET A 34 -11.60 -20.17 5.15
C MET A 34 -12.09 -19.21 6.20
N ASP A 35 -11.96 -19.56 7.46
CA ASP A 35 -12.08 -18.58 8.53
C ASP A 35 -10.92 -17.58 8.40
N GLN A 36 -11.16 -16.54 7.59
CA GLN A 36 -10.16 -15.52 7.26
C GLN A 36 -9.65 -14.83 8.53
N THR A 37 -10.44 -14.87 9.60
CA THR A 37 -10.04 -14.30 10.90
C THR A 37 -8.93 -15.10 11.57
N LYS A 38 -8.70 -16.34 11.17
CA LYS A 38 -7.64 -17.23 11.68
C LYS A 38 -6.54 -17.51 10.65
N ALA A 39 -6.69 -17.05 9.41
CA ALA A 39 -5.71 -17.32 8.39
C ALA A 39 -4.40 -16.55 8.63
N TYR A 40 -3.29 -17.25 8.46
CA TYR A 40 -1.97 -16.60 8.46
C TYR A 40 -1.81 -15.68 7.26
N ARG A 41 -1.07 -14.59 7.43
CA ARG A 41 -0.87 -13.56 6.42
C ARG A 41 0.62 -13.37 6.13
N GLN A 42 0.89 -12.92 4.93
CA GLN A 42 2.23 -12.47 4.57
C GLN A 42 2.32 -10.95 4.78
N PRO A 43 3.39 -10.46 5.43
CA PRO A 43 3.62 -9.02 5.53
C PRO A 43 3.63 -8.37 4.14
N ARG A 44 2.92 -7.28 3.97
CA ARG A 44 2.86 -6.54 2.70
C ARG A 44 4.07 -5.61 2.58
N LEU A 45 5.25 -6.17 2.33
CA LEU A 45 6.53 -5.44 2.31
C LEU A 45 6.55 -4.28 1.31
N GLY A 46 5.68 -4.27 0.29
CA GLY A 46 5.56 -3.13 -0.63
C GLY A 46 5.11 -1.85 0.07
N VAL A 47 4.23 -1.96 1.07
CA VAL A 47 3.78 -0.81 1.87
C VAL A 47 4.91 -0.32 2.78
N GLN A 48 5.60 -1.25 3.43
CA GLN A 48 6.76 -0.93 4.25
C GLN A 48 7.89 -0.29 3.41
N ALA A 49 8.17 -0.82 2.21
CA ALA A 49 9.21 -0.28 1.32
C ALA A 49 8.94 1.20 0.96
N ILE A 50 7.67 1.55 0.73
CA ILE A 50 7.28 2.94 0.50
C ILE A 50 7.55 3.80 1.74
N ARG A 51 7.10 3.36 2.93
CA ARG A 51 7.37 4.06 4.19
C ARG A 51 8.87 4.26 4.42
N ASP A 52 9.66 3.18 4.29
CA ASP A 52 11.09 3.22 4.52
C ASP A 52 11.82 4.14 3.53
N TYR A 53 11.37 4.13 2.25
CA TYR A 53 11.92 5.03 1.24
C TYR A 53 11.61 6.50 1.55
N LEU A 54 10.38 6.81 1.96
CA LEU A 54 9.99 8.19 2.34
C LEU A 54 10.79 8.67 3.54
N VAL A 55 10.86 7.87 4.61
CA VAL A 55 11.63 8.22 5.82
C VAL A 55 13.13 8.35 5.50
N GLY A 56 13.69 7.48 4.65
CA GLY A 56 15.05 7.56 4.16
C GLY A 56 15.36 8.81 3.32
N ASN A 57 14.31 9.44 2.75
CA ASN A 57 14.38 10.71 2.04
C ASN A 57 13.89 11.90 2.91
N ASN A 58 13.98 11.79 4.22
CA ASN A 58 13.67 12.81 5.22
C ASN A 58 12.19 13.19 5.32
N TYR A 59 11.27 12.35 4.85
CA TYR A 59 9.85 12.56 5.12
C TYR A 59 9.54 12.23 6.59
N PRO A 60 8.80 13.08 7.32
CA PRO A 60 8.55 12.86 8.74
C PRO A 60 7.74 11.58 8.97
N LYS A 61 8.27 10.69 9.81
CA LYS A 61 7.64 9.40 10.12
C LYS A 61 6.25 9.58 10.75
N GLU A 62 6.07 10.61 11.55
CA GLU A 62 4.82 10.98 12.22
C GLU A 62 3.71 11.40 11.26
N CYS A 63 4.04 11.78 10.02
CA CYS A 63 3.08 12.07 8.97
C CYS A 63 2.63 10.83 8.21
N ILE A 64 3.16 9.64 8.53
CA ILE A 64 2.85 8.38 7.84
C ILE A 64 2.14 7.45 8.81
N SER A 65 0.86 7.17 8.56
CA SER A 65 0.06 6.17 9.26
C SER A 65 -0.06 4.89 8.42
N PHE A 66 -0.38 3.79 9.08
CA PHE A 66 -0.65 2.52 8.43
C PHE A 66 -1.99 1.96 8.91
N LEU A 67 -2.77 1.36 8.01
CA LEU A 67 -4.01 0.65 8.31
C LEU A 67 -4.02 -0.70 7.57
N ASP A 68 -4.03 -1.79 8.34
CA ASP A 68 -4.09 -3.14 7.78
C ASP A 68 -5.53 -3.61 7.57
N ILE A 69 -6.18 -3.13 6.52
CA ILE A 69 -7.56 -3.52 6.18
C ILE A 69 -7.65 -5.02 5.87
N GLU A 70 -6.58 -5.62 5.31
CA GLU A 70 -6.54 -7.06 5.02
C GLU A 70 -6.54 -7.92 6.30
N MET A 71 -5.96 -7.43 7.38
CA MET A 71 -5.91 -8.13 8.65
C MET A 71 -7.15 -7.87 9.52
N LEU A 72 -7.62 -6.62 9.51
CA LEU A 72 -8.70 -6.16 10.38
C LEU A 72 -10.10 -6.53 9.86
N PHE A 73 -10.29 -6.57 8.54
CA PHE A 73 -11.60 -6.71 7.89
C PHE A 73 -12.67 -5.77 8.48
N PRO A 74 -12.42 -4.46 8.53
CA PRO A 74 -13.34 -3.52 9.15
C PRO A 74 -14.63 -3.39 8.34
N SER A 75 -15.73 -3.04 9.04
CA SER A 75 -17.00 -2.67 8.40
C SER A 75 -16.87 -1.34 7.62
N ASP A 76 -17.91 -0.97 6.87
CA ASP A 76 -17.92 0.30 6.14
C ASP A 76 -17.93 1.48 7.12
N GLU A 77 -18.68 1.35 8.21
CA GLU A 77 -18.80 2.36 9.26
C GLU A 77 -17.46 2.55 10.03
N GLU A 78 -16.78 1.46 10.38
CA GLU A 78 -15.47 1.52 11.04
C GLU A 78 -14.41 2.19 10.14
N LEU A 79 -14.45 1.93 8.82
CA LEU A 79 -13.56 2.59 7.86
C LEU A 79 -13.87 4.08 7.73
N GLU A 80 -15.14 4.44 7.63
CA GLU A 80 -15.56 5.84 7.52
C GLU A 80 -15.14 6.62 8.77
N GLU A 81 -15.40 6.08 9.97
CA GLU A 81 -14.98 6.68 11.25
C GLU A 81 -13.46 6.86 11.32
N TYR A 82 -12.70 5.85 10.90
CA TYR A 82 -11.25 5.93 10.85
C TYR A 82 -10.78 7.08 9.96
N PHE A 83 -11.27 7.16 8.72
CA PHE A 83 -10.81 8.19 7.79
C PHE A 83 -11.26 9.60 8.19
N VAL A 84 -12.47 9.77 8.73
CA VAL A 84 -12.91 11.05 9.27
C VAL A 84 -12.02 11.49 10.44
N THR A 85 -11.63 10.56 11.31
CA THR A 85 -10.81 10.85 12.49
C THR A 85 -9.36 11.17 12.12
N GLN A 86 -8.75 10.39 11.24
CA GLN A 86 -7.34 10.56 10.83
C GLN A 86 -7.15 11.68 9.81
N ALA A 87 -8.17 11.96 8.99
CA ALA A 87 -8.21 13.01 7.97
C ALA A 87 -6.90 13.13 7.15
N PRO A 88 -6.36 12.04 6.55
CA PRO A 88 -5.14 12.11 5.77
C PRO A 88 -5.35 12.88 4.46
N ASP A 89 -4.32 13.62 4.02
CA ASP A 89 -4.30 14.28 2.72
C ASP A 89 -4.13 13.29 1.57
N ILE A 90 -3.43 12.19 1.83
CA ILE A 90 -3.13 11.13 0.83
C ILE A 90 -3.44 9.76 1.43
N VAL A 91 -4.24 8.97 0.73
CA VAL A 91 -4.48 7.55 1.08
C VAL A 91 -3.87 6.66 0.00
N GLY A 92 -2.85 5.89 0.39
CA GLY A 92 -2.20 4.90 -0.46
C GLY A 92 -2.82 3.51 -0.27
N LEU A 93 -3.47 2.98 -1.31
CA LEU A 93 -4.09 1.65 -1.31
C LEU A 93 -3.15 0.63 -1.95
N SER A 94 -2.84 -0.46 -1.27
CA SER A 94 -2.05 -1.56 -1.81
C SER A 94 -2.96 -2.72 -2.23
N ALA A 95 -3.10 -2.93 -3.55
CA ALA A 95 -3.87 -4.01 -4.14
C ALA A 95 -2.95 -5.05 -4.81
N PRO A 96 -2.63 -6.17 -4.12
CA PRO A 96 -1.63 -7.12 -4.60
C PRO A 96 -2.08 -7.93 -5.82
N LEU A 97 -3.37 -8.14 -6.00
CA LEU A 97 -3.92 -8.97 -7.08
C LEU A 97 -5.17 -8.33 -7.71
N SER A 98 -5.53 -8.82 -8.91
CA SER A 98 -6.77 -8.41 -9.60
C SER A 98 -8.05 -8.68 -8.79
N HIS A 99 -8.03 -9.70 -7.93
CA HIS A 99 -9.15 -10.03 -7.03
C HIS A 99 -9.47 -8.92 -6.02
N SER A 100 -8.50 -8.05 -5.72
CA SER A 100 -8.70 -6.89 -4.84
C SER A 100 -9.53 -5.76 -5.48
N TYR A 101 -9.92 -5.86 -6.77
CA TYR A 101 -10.64 -4.80 -7.47
C TYR A 101 -11.91 -4.33 -6.75
N LEU A 102 -12.73 -5.26 -6.28
CA LEU A 102 -13.98 -4.92 -5.57
C LEU A 102 -13.70 -4.25 -4.22
N GLN A 103 -12.62 -4.62 -3.54
CA GLN A 103 -12.17 -3.93 -2.33
C GLN A 103 -11.64 -2.53 -2.63
N VAL A 104 -10.90 -2.36 -3.72
CA VAL A 104 -10.49 -1.00 -4.17
C VAL A 104 -11.71 -0.12 -4.39
N LYS A 105 -12.72 -0.62 -5.12
CA LYS A 105 -13.95 0.12 -5.37
C LYS A 105 -14.70 0.47 -4.08
N ARG A 106 -14.84 -0.51 -3.16
CA ARG A 106 -15.50 -0.31 -1.87
C ARG A 106 -14.77 0.76 -1.04
N VAL A 107 -13.48 0.53 -0.76
CA VAL A 107 -12.69 1.36 0.15
C VAL A 107 -12.48 2.77 -0.45
N SER A 108 -12.20 2.89 -1.74
CA SER A 108 -12.05 4.21 -2.36
C SER A 108 -13.34 5.05 -2.30
N ASN A 109 -14.52 4.43 -2.45
CA ASN A 109 -15.78 5.14 -2.30
C ASN A 109 -16.00 5.65 -0.86
N ILE A 110 -15.68 4.84 0.15
CA ILE A 110 -15.77 5.23 1.56
C ILE A 110 -14.82 6.41 1.81
N ILE A 111 -13.56 6.32 1.37
CA ILE A 111 -12.60 7.41 1.50
C ILE A 111 -13.12 8.68 0.83
N ARG A 112 -13.63 8.59 -0.40
CA ARG A 112 -14.12 9.77 -1.14
C ARG A 112 -15.32 10.41 -0.47
N SER A 113 -16.20 9.62 0.16
CA SER A 113 -17.34 10.13 0.93
C SER A 113 -16.88 10.84 2.20
N ALA A 114 -15.95 10.24 2.94
CA ALA A 114 -15.41 10.79 4.18
C ALA A 114 -14.49 12.00 3.94
N LEU A 115 -13.68 11.96 2.89
CA LEU A 115 -12.61 12.90 2.58
C LEU A 115 -12.67 13.31 1.10
N PRO A 116 -13.54 14.24 0.72
CA PRO A 116 -13.75 14.61 -0.70
C PRO A 116 -12.49 15.12 -1.40
N ASP A 117 -11.61 15.81 -0.68
CA ASP A 117 -10.44 16.49 -1.24
C ASP A 117 -9.15 15.64 -1.20
N SER A 118 -9.11 14.59 -0.37
CA SER A 118 -7.93 13.72 -0.25
C SER A 118 -7.59 13.01 -1.55
N TRP A 119 -6.31 12.78 -1.74
CA TRP A 119 -5.81 11.98 -2.85
C TRP A 119 -5.94 10.48 -2.54
N ILE A 120 -6.48 9.73 -3.50
CA ILE A 120 -6.56 8.26 -3.43
C ILE A 120 -5.60 7.68 -4.46
N VAL A 121 -4.52 7.07 -3.97
CA VAL A 121 -3.43 6.52 -4.79
C VAL A 121 -3.43 5.00 -4.70
N LEU A 122 -3.49 4.31 -5.84
CA LEU A 122 -3.43 2.85 -5.89
C LEU A 122 -2.05 2.37 -6.29
N GLY A 123 -1.51 1.42 -5.53
CA GLY A 123 -0.32 0.65 -5.86
C GLY A 123 -0.59 -0.86 -5.93
N GLY A 124 0.44 -1.63 -6.26
CA GLY A 124 0.40 -3.09 -6.36
C GLY A 124 0.03 -3.61 -7.76
N HIS A 125 -0.11 -4.94 -7.88
CA HIS A 125 -0.24 -5.56 -9.21
C HIS A 125 -1.54 -5.21 -9.95
N LEU A 126 -2.60 -4.81 -9.24
CA LEU A 126 -3.85 -4.37 -9.88
C LEU A 126 -3.66 -3.15 -10.79
N THR A 127 -2.63 -2.33 -10.55
CA THR A 127 -2.31 -1.18 -11.40
C THR A 127 -1.92 -1.54 -12.85
N ALA A 128 -1.65 -2.82 -13.15
CA ALA A 128 -1.57 -3.30 -14.54
C ALA A 128 -2.87 -3.08 -15.33
N SER A 129 -3.98 -2.91 -14.61
CA SER A 129 -5.30 -2.60 -15.17
C SER A 129 -5.69 -1.14 -14.87
N ALA A 130 -4.74 -0.21 -14.85
CA ALA A 130 -4.95 1.20 -14.49
C ALA A 130 -6.12 1.84 -15.22
N THR A 131 -6.29 1.58 -16.52
CA THR A 131 -7.42 2.10 -17.29
C THR A 131 -8.77 1.72 -16.68
N VAL A 132 -8.93 0.45 -16.26
CA VAL A 132 -10.19 -0.02 -15.66
C VAL A 132 -10.38 0.58 -14.29
N VAL A 133 -9.31 0.60 -13.49
CA VAL A 133 -9.35 1.16 -12.13
C VAL A 133 -9.76 2.64 -12.18
N LEU A 134 -9.03 3.45 -12.91
CA LEU A 134 -9.25 4.89 -12.98
C LEU A 134 -10.61 5.27 -13.61
N LYS A 135 -11.06 4.53 -14.65
CA LYS A 135 -12.36 4.80 -15.30
C LYS A 135 -13.58 4.22 -14.54
N LYS A 136 -13.38 3.33 -13.56
CA LYS A 136 -14.50 2.60 -12.90
C LYS A 136 -14.50 2.69 -11.37
N THR A 137 -13.56 3.40 -10.79
CA THR A 137 -13.49 3.71 -9.35
C THR A 137 -13.23 5.20 -9.16
N VAL A 138 -13.12 5.65 -7.91
CA VAL A 138 -12.79 7.03 -7.56
C VAL A 138 -11.31 7.20 -7.16
N VAL A 139 -10.46 6.28 -7.58
CA VAL A 139 -9.01 6.40 -7.46
C VAL A 139 -8.52 7.52 -8.36
N ASP A 140 -7.66 8.39 -7.85
CA ASP A 140 -7.13 9.54 -8.59
C ASP A 140 -5.88 9.17 -9.39
N VAL A 141 -4.99 8.35 -8.80
CA VAL A 141 -3.68 8.02 -9.37
C VAL A 141 -3.36 6.54 -9.17
N CYS A 142 -2.75 5.92 -10.17
CA CYS A 142 -2.15 4.59 -10.07
C CYS A 142 -0.62 4.68 -10.14
N ILE A 143 0.07 4.03 -9.21
CA ILE A 143 1.52 3.87 -9.23
C ILE A 143 1.86 2.49 -9.81
N VAL A 144 2.55 2.47 -10.93
CA VAL A 144 2.85 1.24 -11.69
C VAL A 144 4.29 0.79 -11.46
N GLY A 145 4.44 -0.45 -11.05
CA GLY A 145 5.75 -1.06 -10.78
C GLY A 145 6.21 -0.91 -9.34
N ASP A 146 7.49 -0.63 -9.14
CA ASP A 146 8.05 -0.34 -7.82
C ASP A 146 7.63 1.08 -7.42
N GLY A 147 6.92 1.18 -6.30
CA GLY A 147 6.22 2.41 -5.89
C GLY A 147 7.09 3.44 -5.18
N GLU A 148 8.28 3.07 -4.72
CA GLU A 148 9.11 3.86 -3.82
C GLU A 148 9.42 5.25 -4.41
N VAL A 149 9.97 5.28 -5.61
CA VAL A 149 10.35 6.54 -6.29
C VAL A 149 9.12 7.31 -6.80
N PRO A 150 8.19 6.71 -7.58
CA PRO A 150 7.06 7.47 -8.13
C PRO A 150 6.11 7.97 -7.06
N PHE A 151 5.91 7.26 -5.95
CA PHE A 151 5.08 7.75 -4.86
C PHE A 151 5.71 8.95 -4.15
N CYS A 152 7.04 8.93 -3.95
CA CYS A 152 7.77 10.10 -3.43
C CYS A 152 7.61 11.31 -4.36
N LYS A 153 7.73 11.12 -5.68
CA LYS A 153 7.52 12.18 -6.67
C LYS A 153 6.09 12.72 -6.66
N PHE A 154 5.12 11.85 -6.47
CA PHE A 154 3.73 12.26 -6.30
C PHE A 154 3.54 13.12 -5.02
N ILE A 155 4.15 12.73 -3.90
CA ILE A 155 4.11 13.53 -2.67
C ILE A 155 4.76 14.90 -2.89
N GLU A 156 5.94 14.97 -3.51
CA GLU A 156 6.60 16.24 -3.85
C GLU A 156 5.70 17.14 -4.72
N PHE A 157 4.90 16.57 -5.61
CA PHE A 157 3.91 17.32 -6.38
C PHE A 157 2.82 17.90 -5.46
N VAL A 158 2.27 17.10 -4.53
CA VAL A 158 1.25 17.57 -3.58
C VAL A 158 1.82 18.66 -2.65
N GLU A 159 3.05 18.50 -2.14
CA GLU A 159 3.75 19.49 -1.29
C GLU A 159 3.94 20.85 -1.97
N ARG A 160 4.11 20.86 -3.29
CA ARG A 160 4.20 22.10 -4.08
C ARG A 160 2.85 22.74 -4.39
N GLY A 161 1.76 22.21 -3.81
CA GLY A 161 0.40 22.69 -4.05
C GLY A 161 -0.27 22.09 -5.28
N GLY A 162 0.25 20.97 -5.75
CA GLY A 162 -0.36 20.20 -6.85
C GLY A 162 -1.79 19.78 -6.53
N SER A 163 -2.67 19.89 -7.49
CA SER A 163 -4.10 19.63 -7.38
C SER A 163 -4.59 18.70 -8.49
N LYS A 164 -5.81 18.21 -8.38
CA LYS A 164 -6.43 17.37 -9.41
C LYS A 164 -6.54 18.13 -10.76
N ASN A 165 -6.60 19.47 -10.74
CA ASN A 165 -6.62 20.29 -11.94
C ASN A 165 -5.24 20.47 -12.59
N THR A 166 -4.15 20.27 -11.83
CA THR A 166 -2.77 20.39 -12.31
C THR A 166 -2.06 19.03 -12.42
N ILE A 167 -2.80 17.94 -12.35
CA ILE A 167 -2.27 16.56 -12.39
C ILE A 167 -1.41 16.27 -13.63
N SER A 168 -1.61 17.02 -14.71
CA SER A 168 -0.79 16.91 -15.93
C SER A 168 0.69 17.25 -15.71
N GLU A 169 1.05 17.96 -14.63
CA GLU A 169 2.45 18.19 -14.25
C GLU A 169 3.20 16.87 -13.92
N LEU A 170 2.45 15.79 -13.64
CA LEU A 170 3.01 14.45 -13.40
C LEU A 170 3.33 13.67 -14.68
N GLU A 171 3.06 14.20 -15.88
CA GLU A 171 3.28 13.50 -17.14
C GLU A 171 4.73 13.05 -17.33
N THR A 172 5.68 13.80 -16.79
CA THR A 172 7.12 13.50 -16.88
C THR A 172 7.62 12.59 -15.77
N GLU A 173 6.82 12.36 -14.72
CA GLU A 173 7.20 11.55 -13.56
C GLU A 173 6.90 10.08 -13.81
N LEU A 174 7.94 9.30 -14.09
CA LEU A 174 7.83 7.89 -14.49
C LEU A 174 7.17 7.01 -13.41
N GLY A 175 6.31 6.10 -13.82
CA GLY A 175 5.63 5.14 -12.95
C GLY A 175 4.25 5.60 -12.49
N ILE A 176 3.75 6.71 -13.03
CA ILE A 176 2.46 7.29 -12.64
C ILE A 176 1.44 7.13 -13.78
N CYS A 177 0.20 6.78 -13.42
CA CYS A 177 -0.95 6.78 -14.32
C CYS A 177 -2.08 7.59 -13.70
N TYR A 178 -2.76 8.39 -14.53
CA TYR A 178 -3.94 9.15 -14.16
C TYR A 178 -4.86 9.33 -15.38
N LEU A 179 -6.06 9.88 -15.18
CA LEU A 179 -6.90 10.35 -16.30
C LEU A 179 -6.69 11.84 -16.51
N ASP A 180 -6.52 12.25 -17.76
CA ASP A 180 -6.51 13.67 -18.12
C ASP A 180 -7.91 14.30 -18.05
N ASN A 181 -8.00 15.58 -18.41
CA ASN A 181 -9.26 16.33 -18.38
C ASN A 181 -10.30 15.81 -19.40
N GLU A 182 -9.88 15.05 -20.42
CA GLU A 182 -10.74 14.40 -21.39
C GLU A 182 -11.15 12.97 -20.95
N GLY A 183 -10.63 12.50 -19.82
CA GLY A 183 -10.88 11.17 -19.27
C GLY A 183 -10.07 10.07 -19.94
N GLU A 184 -9.00 10.43 -20.67
CA GLU A 184 -8.10 9.48 -21.28
C GLU A 184 -6.91 9.14 -20.36
N LEU A 185 -6.43 7.90 -20.50
CA LEU A 185 -5.34 7.42 -19.66
C LEU A 185 -4.01 8.04 -20.08
N VAL A 186 -3.38 8.75 -19.16
CA VAL A 186 -1.97 9.13 -19.26
C VAL A 186 -1.13 8.12 -18.50
N PHE A 187 -0.13 7.56 -19.15
CA PHE A 187 0.87 6.68 -18.54
C PHE A 187 2.27 7.24 -18.83
N SER A 188 2.93 7.73 -17.82
CA SER A 188 4.25 8.36 -17.89
C SER A 188 5.42 7.39 -18.18
N GLY A 189 5.15 6.10 -18.35
CA GLY A 189 6.16 5.05 -18.50
C GLY A 189 6.55 4.38 -17.18
N TYR A 190 7.47 3.42 -17.24
CA TYR A 190 7.92 2.71 -16.04
C TYR A 190 9.06 3.45 -15.35
N SER A 191 8.98 3.57 -14.02
CA SER A 191 10.05 4.18 -13.22
C SER A 191 11.34 3.38 -13.26
N LYS A 192 12.44 4.02 -12.90
CA LYS A 192 13.70 3.33 -12.65
C LYS A 192 13.56 2.40 -11.45
N LYS A 193 14.22 1.24 -11.55
CA LYS A 193 14.27 0.25 -10.50
C LYS A 193 14.99 0.85 -9.26
N PRO A 194 14.39 0.77 -8.07
CA PRO A 194 15.08 1.15 -6.83
C PRO A 194 16.33 0.29 -6.59
N PRO A 195 17.28 0.73 -5.75
CA PRO A 195 18.45 -0.06 -5.37
C PRO A 195 18.08 -1.44 -4.78
N ASN A 196 19.02 -2.38 -4.81
CA ASN A 196 18.80 -3.72 -4.24
C ASN A 196 18.53 -3.67 -2.73
N GLU A 197 19.19 -2.75 -2.03
CA GLU A 197 19.07 -2.50 -0.59
C GLU A 197 17.67 -2.03 -0.17
N SER A 198 16.84 -1.64 -1.13
CA SER A 198 15.45 -1.21 -0.88
C SER A 198 14.47 -2.36 -0.66
N ILE A 199 14.90 -3.64 -0.65
CA ILE A 199 14.06 -4.76 -0.23
C ILE A 199 14.12 -4.82 1.30
N PRO A 200 13.05 -4.41 2.01
CA PRO A 200 13.11 -4.33 3.46
C PRO A 200 13.00 -5.71 4.11
N MET A 201 13.65 -5.87 5.25
CA MET A 201 13.26 -6.92 6.20
C MET A 201 11.94 -6.52 6.88
N PRO A 202 11.04 -7.48 7.22
CA PRO A 202 9.78 -7.16 7.85
C PRO A 202 9.95 -6.40 9.16
N ASP A 203 9.35 -5.22 9.26
CA ASP A 203 9.24 -4.42 10.47
C ASP A 203 7.87 -4.70 11.12
N TYR A 204 7.86 -5.65 12.05
CA TYR A 204 6.61 -6.09 12.70
C TYR A 204 6.02 -5.02 13.61
N GLU A 205 6.80 -4.07 14.14
CA GLU A 205 6.25 -2.93 14.88
C GLU A 205 5.49 -1.98 13.95
N PHE A 206 5.97 -1.79 12.73
CA PHE A 206 5.22 -1.06 11.71
C PHE A 206 3.91 -1.78 11.37
N PHE A 207 3.95 -3.08 11.12
CA PHE A 207 2.72 -3.84 10.81
C PHE A 207 1.75 -3.86 11.98
N LYS A 208 2.24 -3.97 13.21
CA LYS A 208 1.43 -3.88 14.43
C LYS A 208 0.74 -2.53 14.58
N SER A 209 1.37 -1.43 14.18
CA SER A 209 0.78 -0.09 14.25
C SER A 209 -0.50 0.06 13.40
N GLY A 210 -0.67 -0.76 12.36
CA GLY A 210 -1.84 -0.76 11.49
C GLY A 210 -3.01 -1.61 12.00
N LEU A 211 -2.88 -2.23 13.17
CA LEU A 211 -3.88 -3.16 13.71
C LEU A 211 -4.84 -2.49 14.72
N LEU A 212 -4.72 -1.18 14.91
CA LEU A 212 -5.56 -0.37 15.80
C LEU A 212 -5.60 -0.93 17.24
N ASP A 213 -6.78 -1.28 17.72
CA ASP A 213 -7.04 -1.86 19.04
C ASP A 213 -6.84 -3.38 19.12
N LYS A 214 -6.37 -4.03 18.01
CA LYS A 214 -6.17 -5.48 17.87
C LYS A 214 -4.70 -5.87 17.63
N PRO A 215 -3.74 -5.37 18.45
CA PRO A 215 -2.31 -5.59 18.20
C PRO A 215 -1.88 -7.05 18.23
N GLU A 216 -2.66 -7.93 18.88
CA GLU A 216 -2.44 -9.39 18.94
C GLU A 216 -2.56 -10.06 17.55
N LEU A 217 -3.24 -9.41 16.60
CA LEU A 217 -3.34 -9.93 15.23
C LEU A 217 -1.98 -9.97 14.51
N VAL A 218 -0.96 -9.28 15.02
CA VAL A 218 0.41 -9.37 14.50
C VAL A 218 0.95 -10.80 14.49
N ASP A 219 0.47 -11.65 15.42
CA ASP A 219 0.87 -13.06 15.53
C ASP A 219 0.48 -13.87 14.28
N ARG A 220 -0.47 -13.39 13.46
CA ARG A 220 -0.85 -14.05 12.20
C ARG A 220 0.20 -13.94 11.09
N TYR A 221 1.21 -13.09 11.28
CA TYR A 221 2.38 -13.08 10.38
C TYR A 221 3.36 -14.22 10.69
N PHE A 222 3.17 -14.93 11.80
CA PHE A 222 4.02 -16.02 12.24
C PHE A 222 3.28 -17.35 12.13
N ILE A 223 3.76 -18.24 11.27
CA ILE A 223 3.12 -19.53 11.01
C ILE A 223 3.67 -20.57 11.98
N PRO A 224 2.84 -21.20 12.85
CA PRO A 224 3.30 -22.33 13.64
C PRO A 224 3.86 -23.45 12.74
N VAL A 225 4.97 -24.03 13.15
CA VAL A 225 5.67 -25.07 12.35
C VAL A 225 4.74 -26.22 11.98
N GLU A 226 3.85 -26.61 12.87
CA GLU A 226 2.83 -27.65 12.67
C GLU A 226 1.84 -27.32 11.53
N ASN A 227 1.67 -26.06 11.19
CA ASN A 227 0.74 -25.59 10.15
C ASN A 227 1.41 -25.37 8.78
N LEU A 228 2.72 -25.61 8.67
CA LEU A 228 3.45 -25.41 7.41
C LEU A 228 3.16 -26.47 6.35
N GLY A 229 2.54 -27.58 6.72
CA GLY A 229 2.22 -28.67 5.82
C GLY A 229 3.45 -29.40 5.28
N ALA A 230 3.23 -30.29 4.30
CA ALA A 230 4.26 -31.20 3.75
C ALA A 230 5.48 -30.50 3.11
N TRP A 231 5.36 -29.25 2.72
CA TRP A 231 6.43 -28.49 2.04
C TRP A 231 7.66 -28.24 2.91
N TYR A 232 7.51 -28.22 4.23
CA TYR A 232 8.56 -27.96 5.20
C TYR A 232 9.02 -29.21 5.94
N CYS A 233 8.46 -30.40 5.61
CA CYS A 233 8.80 -31.67 6.24
C CYS A 233 10.27 -32.10 6.02
N PHE A 234 10.95 -31.49 5.07
CA PHE A 234 12.35 -31.79 4.75
C PHE A 234 13.38 -30.93 5.49
N ASP A 235 12.96 -29.91 6.21
CA ASP A 235 13.88 -29.14 7.05
C ASP A 235 14.02 -29.85 8.41
N PRO A 236 15.22 -30.39 8.75
CA PRO A 236 15.44 -31.04 10.06
C PRO A 236 15.10 -30.13 11.25
N ARG A 237 15.21 -28.80 11.08
CA ARG A 237 14.91 -27.81 12.12
C ARG A 237 13.41 -27.71 12.39
N ALA A 238 12.58 -28.00 11.38
CA ALA A 238 11.12 -28.04 11.53
C ALA A 238 10.66 -29.25 12.36
N GLN A 239 11.52 -30.27 12.49
CA GLN A 239 11.26 -31.49 13.27
C GLN A 239 11.67 -31.34 14.74
N GLU A 240 12.33 -30.23 15.11
CA GLU A 240 12.69 -29.91 16.49
C GLU A 240 11.77 -28.80 17.04
N PRO A 241 10.53 -29.13 17.43
CA PRO A 241 9.49 -28.11 17.79
C PRO A 241 9.85 -27.23 18.97
N HIS A 242 10.89 -27.57 19.73
CA HIS A 242 11.32 -26.81 20.91
C HIS A 242 12.25 -25.64 20.60
N ARG A 243 12.82 -25.55 19.40
CA ARG A 243 13.80 -24.50 19.06
C ARG A 243 13.17 -23.27 18.39
N ASN A 244 12.25 -23.46 17.45
CA ASN A 244 11.59 -22.39 16.71
C ASN A 244 10.16 -22.80 16.41
N PRO A 245 9.20 -22.52 17.32
CA PRO A 245 7.81 -22.94 17.13
C PRO A 245 7.08 -22.19 16.02
N PHE A 246 7.68 -21.10 15.50
CA PHE A 246 7.09 -20.25 14.49
C PHE A 246 8.04 -19.95 13.33
N VAL A 247 7.47 -19.74 12.14
CA VAL A 247 8.17 -19.34 10.94
C VAL A 247 7.69 -17.97 10.50
N ALA A 248 8.61 -17.03 10.33
CA ALA A 248 8.38 -15.75 9.71
C ALA A 248 8.72 -15.80 8.22
N GLN A 249 7.99 -15.04 7.41
CA GLN A 249 8.25 -14.93 5.97
C GLN A 249 8.96 -13.61 5.66
N PHE A 250 9.94 -13.67 4.77
CA PHE A 250 10.61 -12.49 4.24
C PHE A 250 10.99 -12.71 2.77
N TYR A 251 11.20 -11.62 2.03
CA TYR A 251 11.61 -11.69 0.64
C TYR A 251 13.11 -11.48 0.50
N THR A 252 13.78 -12.43 -0.15
CA THR A 252 15.19 -12.31 -0.51
C THR A 252 15.39 -11.71 -1.90
N SER A 253 14.31 -11.59 -2.67
CA SER A 253 14.35 -11.07 -4.02
C SER A 253 13.01 -10.44 -4.44
N LYS A 254 13.06 -9.50 -5.39
CA LYS A 254 11.89 -8.85 -5.96
C LYS A 254 12.04 -8.74 -7.49
N GLY A 255 10.92 -8.90 -8.21
CA GLY A 255 10.89 -8.84 -9.66
C GLY A 255 11.00 -10.20 -10.33
N CYS A 256 11.21 -10.21 -11.64
CA CYS A 256 11.27 -11.43 -12.44
C CYS A 256 12.12 -11.22 -13.68
N THR A 257 12.91 -12.22 -14.06
CA THR A 257 13.73 -12.24 -15.29
C THR A 257 12.95 -12.71 -16.50
N ALA A 258 11.84 -13.44 -16.32
CA ALA A 258 11.05 -14.04 -17.40
C ALA A 258 10.29 -12.98 -18.22
N ARG A 259 9.92 -13.35 -19.46
CA ARG A 259 9.16 -12.52 -20.40
C ARG A 259 7.88 -13.23 -20.84
N CYS A 260 7.16 -13.84 -19.90
CA CYS A 260 5.94 -14.59 -20.18
C CYS A 260 4.87 -13.68 -20.78
N THR A 261 4.29 -14.10 -21.91
CA THR A 261 3.31 -13.29 -22.66
C THR A 261 1.96 -13.16 -21.96
N PHE A 262 1.63 -14.07 -21.06
CA PHE A 262 0.39 -14.05 -20.28
C PHE A 262 0.50 -13.28 -18.95
N CYS A 263 1.70 -12.85 -18.57
CA CYS A 263 1.95 -12.24 -17.27
C CYS A 263 1.83 -10.72 -17.32
N GLN A 264 0.96 -10.17 -16.48
CA GLN A 264 0.85 -8.72 -16.22
C GLN A 264 2.01 -8.25 -15.33
N ARG A 265 3.23 -8.26 -15.87
CA ARG A 265 4.40 -7.88 -15.12
C ARG A 265 4.53 -6.35 -15.03
N ASN A 266 4.24 -5.79 -13.86
CA ASN A 266 4.40 -4.36 -13.58
C ASN A 266 5.82 -3.97 -13.22
N THR A 267 6.57 -4.89 -12.58
CA THR A 267 7.96 -4.65 -12.17
C THR A 267 8.91 -5.17 -13.22
N ARG A 268 9.79 -4.32 -13.75
CA ARG A 268 10.83 -4.72 -14.70
C ARG A 268 12.12 -5.08 -13.99
N GLY A 269 12.72 -6.19 -14.46
CA GLY A 269 14.00 -6.68 -13.96
C GLY A 269 13.86 -7.47 -12.65
N TYR A 270 15.00 -7.79 -12.08
CA TYR A 270 15.13 -8.65 -10.90
C TYR A 270 16.20 -8.05 -9.97
N ARG A 271 15.98 -8.11 -8.68
CA ARG A 271 16.91 -7.67 -7.64
C ARG A 271 16.86 -8.61 -6.46
N VAL A 272 17.98 -8.73 -5.79
CA VAL A 272 18.15 -9.57 -4.59
C VAL A 272 18.58 -8.69 -3.42
N THR A 273 18.28 -9.13 -2.20
CA THR A 273 18.90 -8.56 -1.02
C THR A 273 20.40 -8.87 -1.04
N SER A 274 21.21 -7.90 -0.71
CA SER A 274 22.66 -8.07 -0.51
C SER A 274 22.94 -8.82 0.78
#